data_3ed6de29fb5cde2f54cf40d6513626ac
#
_entry.id   3ed6de29fb5cde2f54cf40d6513626ac
#
_cell.length_a   1.000
_cell.length_b   1.000
_cell.length_c   1.000
_cell.angle_alpha   90.00
_cell.angle_beta   90.00
_cell.angle_gamma   90.00
#
_symmetry.space_group_name_H-M   'P 1'
#
loop_
_entity.id
_entity.type
_entity.pdbx_description
1 polymer ?
#
loop_
_entity_poly.entity_id
_entity_poly.type
_entity_poly.pdbx_seq_one_letter_code
_entity_poly.pdbx_strand_id
1 'polypeptide(L)'
;MPTSVPTRMSVSDSITTVFAGKRYLPVRLVETTRGCRVPCDFCAIQTFFDRTARHRPIADILADLESPGPKAKFPFFVDDNFAADIGFASDFAEAVAPLDLRWVTQMSINAAHDEALLARLKKAGCVGVLIGFETLDPDLLRQMRKNFNAMKGGYRVALANLRRHGIRVYGTFVFGYGPYRAEAFLEAAEFAIHERMYIAAFNHLTPFPGTPLFKRLQAEGRLLHEAWWLDPHYLYNDLPFRPEGAEPDAIRQGCLTARRRFYSWGSVAKRG
;
A
#
# COMPACT_ATOMS: atom_id res chain seq x y z
N MET A 1 13.05 27.58 -18.47
CA MET A 1 11.89 28.35 -17.99
C MET A 1 11.27 27.61 -16.85
N PRO A 2 11.14 28.13 -15.63
CA PRO A 2 10.49 27.46 -14.54
C PRO A 2 8.97 27.51 -14.75
N THR A 3 8.36 26.38 -14.98
CA THR A 3 6.91 26.25 -15.01
C THR A 3 6.38 26.42 -13.59
N SER A 4 5.75 27.56 -13.35
CA SER A 4 5.01 27.84 -12.12
C SER A 4 3.96 26.74 -11.91
N VAL A 5 4.07 26.04 -10.80
CA VAL A 5 3.01 25.15 -10.30
C VAL A 5 1.79 26.01 -10.01
N PRO A 6 0.58 25.66 -10.47
CA PRO A 6 -0.61 26.45 -10.20
C PRO A 6 -0.85 26.53 -8.69
N THR A 7 -1.03 27.75 -8.25
CA THR A 7 -1.38 28.15 -6.89
C THR A 7 -2.63 27.41 -6.41
N ARG A 8 -2.58 26.86 -5.22
CA ARG A 8 -3.67 26.34 -4.36
C ARG A 8 -5.08 26.47 -4.94
N MET A 9 -5.62 25.38 -5.42
CA MET A 9 -7.06 25.16 -5.23
C MET A 9 -7.23 24.74 -3.76
N SER A 10 -7.97 25.52 -2.99
CA SER A 10 -8.38 25.14 -1.65
C SER A 10 -9.36 23.97 -1.78
N VAL A 11 -8.86 22.77 -1.61
CA VAL A 11 -9.64 21.52 -1.64
C VAL A 11 -10.65 21.48 -0.49
N SER A 12 -10.53 22.37 0.51
CA SER A 12 -11.30 22.35 1.75
C SER A 12 -12.80 22.67 1.56
N ASP A 13 -13.16 23.60 0.67
CA ASP A 13 -14.56 24.04 0.56
C ASP A 13 -15.40 23.12 -0.31
N SER A 14 -14.81 22.45 -1.31
CA SER A 14 -15.50 21.51 -2.18
C SER A 14 -15.79 20.17 -1.53
N ILE A 15 -14.89 19.70 -0.62
CA ILE A 15 -15.03 18.40 0.05
C ILE A 15 -16.19 18.43 1.06
N THR A 16 -16.37 19.52 1.81
CA THR A 16 -17.45 19.64 2.80
C THR A 16 -18.84 19.64 2.18
N THR A 17 -19.01 20.25 1.01
CA THR A 17 -20.29 20.28 0.29
C THR A 17 -20.64 18.96 -0.39
N VAL A 18 -19.67 18.27 -1.00
CA VAL A 18 -19.89 16.98 -1.69
C VAL A 18 -20.29 15.88 -0.71
N PHE A 19 -19.78 15.90 0.51
CA PHE A 19 -20.05 14.89 1.53
C PHE A 19 -21.17 15.26 2.49
N ALA A 20 -21.72 16.47 2.41
CA ALA A 20 -22.81 16.93 3.27
C ALA A 20 -24.03 16.01 3.19
N GLY A 21 -24.52 15.55 4.34
CA GLY A 21 -25.67 14.65 4.43
C GLY A 21 -25.42 13.19 4.06
N LYS A 22 -24.20 12.82 3.70
CA LYS A 22 -23.82 11.42 3.38
C LYS A 22 -23.09 10.76 4.56
N ARG A 23 -23.26 9.45 4.72
CA ARG A 23 -22.61 8.66 5.78
C ARG A 23 -21.23 8.17 5.29
N TYR A 24 -20.24 9.02 5.31
CA TYR A 24 -18.83 8.63 5.09
C TYR A 24 -18.08 8.56 6.40
N LEU A 25 -17.03 7.71 6.44
CA LEU A 25 -16.07 7.78 7.53
C LEU A 25 -15.36 9.13 7.47
N PRO A 26 -15.27 9.88 8.58
CA PRO A 26 -14.60 11.16 8.63
C PRO A 26 -13.07 10.98 8.62
N VAL A 27 -12.53 10.45 7.53
CA VAL A 27 -11.10 10.29 7.31
C VAL A 27 -10.59 11.47 6.49
N ARG A 28 -9.56 12.12 6.96
CA ARG A 28 -8.88 13.18 6.22
C ARG A 28 -7.75 12.58 5.39
N LEU A 29 -7.81 12.75 4.08
CA LEU A 29 -6.74 12.31 3.17
C LEU A 29 -5.74 13.45 2.99
N VAL A 30 -4.48 13.20 3.28
CA VAL A 30 -3.39 14.18 3.13
C VAL A 30 -2.23 13.52 2.43
N GLU A 31 -1.71 14.15 1.39
CA GLU A 31 -0.49 13.71 0.70
C GLU A 31 0.71 14.44 1.27
N THR A 32 1.75 13.72 1.67
CA THR A 32 3.02 14.29 2.14
C THR A 32 4.15 14.11 1.13
N THR A 33 4.11 12.97 0.41
CA THR A 33 5.08 12.63 -0.63
C THR A 33 4.37 12.13 -1.87
N ARG A 34 5.02 12.24 -3.01
CA ARG A 34 4.53 11.72 -4.28
C ARG A 34 5.62 11.00 -5.04
N GLY A 35 5.29 9.79 -5.55
CA GLY A 35 6.21 8.94 -6.27
C GLY A 35 7.02 8.00 -5.36
N CYS A 36 7.77 7.10 -5.98
CA CYS A 36 8.57 6.10 -5.29
C CYS A 36 9.81 5.76 -6.14
N ARG A 37 10.96 5.62 -5.49
CA ARG A 37 12.24 5.27 -6.15
C ARG A 37 12.43 3.77 -6.37
N VAL A 38 11.54 2.95 -5.79
CA VAL A 38 11.65 1.48 -5.87
C VAL A 38 11.23 1.01 -7.26
N PRO A 39 12.05 0.19 -7.96
CA PRO A 39 11.81 -0.20 -9.34
C PRO A 39 10.92 -1.45 -9.49
N CYS A 40 9.85 -1.59 -8.69
CA CYS A 40 8.93 -2.74 -8.80
C CYS A 40 8.35 -2.83 -10.21
N ASP A 41 8.50 -3.98 -10.88
CA ASP A 41 8.18 -4.11 -12.31
C ASP A 41 6.68 -4.08 -12.63
N PHE A 42 5.84 -4.33 -11.64
CA PHE A 42 4.37 -4.32 -11.74
C PHE A 42 3.73 -2.97 -11.34
N CYS A 43 4.51 -2.07 -10.72
CA CYS A 43 3.98 -0.88 -10.09
C CYS A 43 3.85 0.29 -11.07
N ALA A 44 2.63 0.84 -11.20
CA ALA A 44 2.37 2.01 -12.03
C ALA A 44 3.10 3.27 -11.54
N ILE A 45 3.30 3.41 -10.22
CA ILE A 45 3.92 4.60 -9.62
C ILE A 45 5.34 4.82 -10.14
N GLN A 46 6.16 3.76 -10.19
CA GLN A 46 7.53 3.88 -10.69
C GLN A 46 7.57 4.25 -12.19
N THR A 47 6.56 3.83 -12.95
CA THR A 47 6.42 4.16 -14.38
C THR A 47 5.94 5.59 -14.56
N PHE A 48 4.92 6.02 -13.79
CA PHE A 48 4.31 7.33 -13.92
C PHE A 48 5.23 8.47 -13.45
N PHE A 49 5.98 8.25 -12.36
CA PHE A 49 6.87 9.25 -11.76
C PHE A 49 8.35 9.06 -12.11
N ASP A 50 8.68 8.17 -13.07
CA ASP A 50 10.05 7.90 -13.51
C ASP A 50 11.02 7.68 -12.33
N ARG A 51 10.61 6.85 -11.37
CA ARG A 51 11.37 6.52 -10.15
C ARG A 51 11.79 7.75 -9.33
N THR A 52 11.08 8.84 -9.43
CA THR A 52 11.30 10.01 -8.58
C THR A 52 10.41 9.96 -7.35
N ALA A 53 10.86 10.57 -6.27
CA ALA A 53 10.06 10.84 -5.10
C ALA A 53 10.22 12.31 -4.74
N ARG A 54 9.12 12.99 -4.44
CA ARG A 54 9.07 14.40 -4.11
C ARG A 54 8.37 14.56 -2.77
N HIS A 55 8.86 15.46 -1.94
CA HIS A 55 8.26 15.78 -0.65
C HIS A 55 7.56 17.13 -0.75
N ARG A 56 6.45 17.26 -0.08
CA ARG A 56 5.84 18.58 0.18
C ARG A 56 6.58 19.26 1.32
N PRO A 57 6.66 20.60 1.34
CA PRO A 57 7.14 21.32 2.51
C PRO A 57 6.29 20.95 3.75
N ILE A 58 6.95 20.63 4.86
CA ILE A 58 6.27 20.22 6.11
C ILE A 58 5.31 21.32 6.59
N ALA A 59 5.67 22.59 6.44
CA ALA A 59 4.80 23.72 6.78
C ALA A 59 3.46 23.70 6.01
N ASP A 60 3.47 23.30 4.73
CA ASP A 60 2.24 23.20 3.92
C ASP A 60 1.37 22.02 4.37
N ILE A 61 2.01 20.92 4.79
CA ILE A 61 1.30 19.75 5.32
C ILE A 61 0.63 20.10 6.65
N LEU A 62 1.33 20.80 7.54
CA LEU A 62 0.78 21.27 8.82
C LEU A 62 -0.40 22.23 8.58
N ALA A 63 -0.26 23.18 7.66
CA ALA A 63 -1.35 24.08 7.30
C ALA A 63 -2.59 23.33 6.77
N ASP A 64 -2.39 22.26 5.99
CA ASP A 64 -3.49 21.39 5.55
C ASP A 64 -4.14 20.68 6.74
N LEU A 65 -3.37 20.17 7.70
CA LEU A 65 -3.89 19.48 8.90
C LEU A 65 -4.68 20.42 9.82
N GLU A 66 -4.31 21.68 9.90
CA GLU A 66 -4.97 22.71 10.70
C GLU A 66 -6.16 23.35 10.00
N SER A 67 -6.25 23.21 8.66
CA SER A 67 -7.32 23.87 7.88
C SER A 67 -8.70 23.36 8.29
N PRO A 68 -9.78 24.20 8.16
CA PRO A 68 -11.14 23.78 8.39
C PRO A 68 -11.51 22.58 7.51
N GLY A 69 -12.05 21.55 8.10
CA GLY A 69 -12.46 20.34 7.41
C GLY A 69 -13.21 19.41 8.37
N PRO A 70 -13.55 18.18 7.93
CA PRO A 70 -14.09 17.20 8.85
C PRO A 70 -13.18 17.13 10.07
N LYS A 71 -13.72 17.27 11.28
CA LYS A 71 -12.97 17.17 12.54
C LYS A 71 -12.46 15.73 12.75
N ALA A 72 -11.75 15.22 11.75
CA ALA A 72 -11.18 13.90 11.75
C ALA A 72 -9.82 13.98 12.45
N LYS A 73 -9.77 13.61 13.71
CA LYS A 73 -8.51 13.35 14.43
C LYS A 73 -7.77 12.12 13.88
N PHE A 74 -8.14 11.66 12.68
CA PHE A 74 -7.61 10.45 12.07
C PHE A 74 -7.27 10.70 10.59
N PRO A 75 -6.15 11.39 10.28
CA PRO A 75 -5.70 11.51 8.91
C PRO A 75 -5.13 10.18 8.39
N PHE A 76 -5.35 9.95 7.10
CA PHE A 76 -4.63 8.96 6.31
C PHE A 76 -3.67 9.69 5.36
N PHE A 77 -2.38 9.52 5.57
CA PHE A 77 -1.36 10.01 4.66
C PHE A 77 -1.26 9.06 3.47
N VAL A 78 -1.78 9.53 2.32
CA VAL A 78 -2.00 8.73 1.10
C VAL A 78 -0.75 8.71 0.19
N ASP A 79 0.40 8.49 0.77
CA ASP A 79 1.68 8.49 0.08
C ASP A 79 1.92 7.17 -0.65
N ASP A 80 2.65 7.22 -1.77
CA ASP A 80 3.09 6.00 -2.47
C ASP A 80 4.10 5.19 -1.65
N ASN A 81 4.99 5.88 -0.93
CA ASN A 81 5.94 5.30 0.02
C ASN A 81 6.45 6.39 0.96
N PHE A 82 5.73 6.61 2.05
CA PHE A 82 6.00 7.66 3.04
C PHE A 82 7.45 7.67 3.55
N ALA A 83 7.99 6.50 3.86
CA ALA A 83 9.33 6.35 4.41
C ALA A 83 10.39 6.00 3.35
N ALA A 84 10.19 6.41 2.09
CA ALA A 84 11.22 6.31 1.05
C ALA A 84 12.45 7.15 1.38
N ASP A 85 12.26 8.23 2.14
CA ASP A 85 13.29 9.07 2.72
C ASP A 85 13.10 9.09 4.25
N ILE A 86 14.04 8.47 4.96
CA ILE A 86 13.99 8.33 6.42
C ILE A 86 14.18 9.68 7.12
N GLY A 87 14.99 10.58 6.55
CA GLY A 87 15.19 11.93 7.06
C GLY A 87 13.90 12.71 7.07
N PHE A 88 13.24 12.81 5.89
CA PHE A 88 11.94 13.47 5.77
C PHE A 88 10.89 12.84 6.71
N ALA A 89 10.79 11.52 6.76
CA ALA A 89 9.83 10.84 7.63
C ALA A 89 10.07 11.15 9.13
N SER A 90 11.33 11.30 9.53
CA SER A 90 11.70 11.70 10.89
C SER A 90 11.34 13.15 11.20
N ASP A 91 11.69 14.09 10.31
CA ASP A 91 11.38 15.51 10.46
C ASP A 91 9.87 15.76 10.49
N PHE A 92 9.13 15.06 9.61
CA PHE A 92 7.67 15.07 9.61
C PHE A 92 7.09 14.56 10.93
N ALA A 93 7.60 13.44 11.45
CA ALA A 93 7.12 12.88 12.72
C ALA A 93 7.34 13.86 13.88
N GLU A 94 8.46 14.55 13.92
CA GLU A 94 8.73 15.58 14.94
C GLU A 94 7.77 16.75 14.81
N ALA A 95 7.49 17.19 13.59
CA ALA A 95 6.62 18.35 13.33
C ALA A 95 5.14 18.08 13.66
N VAL A 96 4.62 16.85 13.43
CA VAL A 96 3.22 16.53 13.69
C VAL A 96 2.96 16.03 15.12
N ALA A 97 3.99 15.65 15.88
CA ALA A 97 3.84 15.15 17.24
C ALA A 97 3.03 16.09 18.17
N PRO A 98 3.20 17.44 18.13
CA PRO A 98 2.44 18.35 18.96
C PRO A 98 0.93 18.41 18.65
N LEU A 99 0.50 17.93 17.47
CA LEU A 99 -0.90 17.97 17.04
C LEU A 99 -1.79 16.88 17.67
N ASP A 100 -1.20 15.94 18.43
CA ASP A 100 -1.89 14.82 19.10
C ASP A 100 -2.85 14.08 18.17
N LEU A 101 -2.41 13.80 16.95
CA LEU A 101 -3.16 13.08 15.93
C LEU A 101 -3.00 11.56 16.11
N ARG A 102 -3.99 10.82 15.60
CA ARG A 102 -3.85 9.37 15.36
C ARG A 102 -3.95 9.14 13.87
N TRP A 103 -2.92 8.63 13.26
CA TRP A 103 -2.82 8.56 11.81
C TRP A 103 -2.27 7.23 11.29
N VAL A 104 -2.51 6.98 10.02
CA VAL A 104 -2.00 5.84 9.28
C VAL A 104 -1.36 6.32 7.98
N THR A 105 -0.44 5.52 7.45
CA THR A 105 0.21 5.79 6.15
C THR A 105 0.57 4.49 5.44
N GLN A 106 1.19 4.62 4.27
CA GLN A 106 1.74 3.52 3.49
C GLN A 106 3.26 3.64 3.42
N MET A 107 3.98 2.55 3.66
CA MET A 107 5.44 2.51 3.55
C MET A 107 5.96 1.14 3.11
N SER A 108 7.18 1.11 2.60
CA SER A 108 7.88 -0.14 2.33
C SER A 108 8.37 -0.78 3.62
N ILE A 109 8.43 -2.13 3.65
CA ILE A 109 8.77 -2.89 4.86
C ILE A 109 10.18 -2.67 5.37
N ASN A 110 11.12 -2.26 4.50
CA ASN A 110 12.49 -1.96 4.90
C ASN A 110 12.57 -0.85 5.96
N ALA A 111 11.65 0.11 5.96
CA ALA A 111 11.57 1.15 6.98
C ALA A 111 11.24 0.59 8.38
N ALA A 112 10.56 -0.57 8.46
CA ALA A 112 10.24 -1.23 9.72
C ALA A 112 11.46 -1.90 10.42
N HIS A 113 12.62 -1.88 9.79
CA HIS A 113 13.89 -2.28 10.42
C HIS A 113 14.61 -1.13 11.14
N ASP A 114 14.14 0.11 10.95
CA ASP A 114 14.65 1.28 11.66
C ASP A 114 13.81 1.54 12.92
N GLU A 115 14.25 1.00 14.04
CA GLU A 115 13.54 1.13 15.32
C GLU A 115 13.50 2.58 15.83
N ALA A 116 14.49 3.40 15.50
CA ALA A 116 14.50 4.80 15.87
C ALA A 116 13.41 5.56 15.12
N LEU A 117 13.24 5.29 13.82
CA LEU A 117 12.13 5.82 13.05
C LEU A 117 10.79 5.37 13.63
N LEU A 118 10.61 4.06 13.91
CA LEU A 118 9.36 3.53 14.46
C LEU A 118 8.98 4.19 15.78
N ALA A 119 9.96 4.43 16.66
CA ALA A 119 9.75 5.15 17.93
C ALA A 119 9.25 6.58 17.70
N ARG A 120 9.84 7.31 16.73
CA ARG A 120 9.41 8.67 16.35
C ARG A 120 8.00 8.66 15.76
N LEU A 121 7.71 7.77 14.81
CA LEU A 121 6.39 7.62 14.21
C LEU A 121 5.33 7.33 15.27
N LYS A 122 5.63 6.43 16.21
CA LYS A 122 4.73 6.12 17.32
C LYS A 122 4.46 7.32 18.21
N LYS A 123 5.51 8.05 18.60
CA LYS A 123 5.41 9.27 19.39
C LYS A 123 4.58 10.34 18.68
N ALA A 124 4.68 10.42 17.36
CA ALA A 124 3.91 11.31 16.49
C ALA A 124 2.46 10.87 16.27
N GLY A 125 2.01 9.75 16.86
CA GLY A 125 0.64 9.26 16.78
C GLY A 125 0.36 8.30 15.64
N CYS A 126 1.38 7.74 14.97
CA CYS A 126 1.19 6.66 13.99
C CYS A 126 0.61 5.43 14.69
N VAL A 127 -0.56 4.97 14.25
CA VAL A 127 -1.25 3.81 14.82
C VAL A 127 -1.24 2.61 13.87
N GLY A 128 -0.90 2.81 12.62
CA GLY A 128 -0.85 1.72 11.64
C GLY A 128 -0.20 2.11 10.33
N VAL A 129 0.29 1.10 9.64
CA VAL A 129 0.95 1.23 8.33
C VAL A 129 0.45 0.18 7.35
N LEU A 130 0.24 0.60 6.09
CA LEU A 130 0.01 -0.30 4.98
C LEU A 130 1.36 -0.69 4.39
N ILE A 131 1.58 -1.99 4.21
CA ILE A 131 2.82 -2.56 3.68
C ILE A 131 2.52 -3.59 2.61
N GLY A 132 3.11 -3.43 1.43
CA GLY A 132 3.09 -4.43 0.38
C GLY A 132 4.07 -5.57 0.66
N PHE A 133 3.56 -6.76 0.98
CA PHE A 133 4.33 -8.01 1.11
C PHE A 133 4.48 -8.67 -0.25
N GLU A 134 3.45 -8.61 -1.04
CA GLU A 134 3.23 -9.20 -2.37
C GLU A 134 3.21 -10.73 -2.32
N THR A 135 4.33 -11.36 -1.97
CA THR A 135 4.45 -12.82 -1.89
C THR A 135 5.40 -13.22 -0.75
N LEU A 136 5.30 -14.47 -0.29
CA LEU A 136 6.24 -15.07 0.64
C LEU A 136 7.41 -15.76 -0.08
N ASP A 137 7.33 -15.89 -1.41
CA ASP A 137 8.35 -16.51 -2.24
C ASP A 137 9.47 -15.52 -2.56
N PRO A 138 10.73 -15.76 -2.11
CA PRO A 138 11.84 -14.85 -2.34
C PRO A 138 12.26 -14.78 -3.81
N ASP A 139 12.00 -15.81 -4.61
CA ASP A 139 12.35 -15.82 -6.02
C ASP A 139 11.39 -14.94 -6.81
N LEU A 140 10.11 -14.98 -6.49
CA LEU A 140 9.12 -14.06 -7.06
C LEU A 140 9.41 -12.61 -6.62
N LEU A 141 9.81 -12.36 -5.38
CA LEU A 141 10.21 -11.02 -4.94
C LEU A 141 11.39 -10.46 -5.75
N ARG A 142 12.37 -11.31 -6.09
CA ARG A 142 13.48 -10.91 -6.96
C ARG A 142 13.02 -10.57 -8.36
N GLN A 143 12.15 -11.39 -8.95
CA GLN A 143 11.56 -11.14 -10.26
C GLN A 143 10.74 -9.84 -10.29
N MET A 144 9.98 -9.57 -9.23
CA MET A 144 9.24 -8.32 -9.02
C MET A 144 10.14 -7.10 -8.77
N ARG A 145 11.47 -7.28 -8.69
CA ARG A 145 12.45 -6.26 -8.26
C ARG A 145 12.16 -5.68 -6.88
N LYS A 146 11.65 -6.54 -5.98
CA LYS A 146 11.29 -6.20 -4.60
C LYS A 146 12.09 -6.99 -3.57
N ASN A 147 13.31 -7.37 -3.90
CA ASN A 147 14.22 -8.18 -3.08
C ASN A 147 14.61 -7.52 -1.74
N PHE A 148 14.45 -6.20 -1.60
CA PHE A 148 14.65 -5.52 -0.32
C PHE A 148 13.68 -6.01 0.78
N ASN A 149 12.57 -6.64 0.42
CA ASN A 149 11.66 -7.26 1.39
C ASN A 149 12.31 -8.44 2.15
N ALA A 150 13.33 -9.08 1.58
CA ALA A 150 14.06 -10.19 2.20
C ALA A 150 15.27 -9.74 3.04
N MET A 151 15.55 -8.44 3.12
CA MET A 151 16.74 -7.92 3.83
C MET A 151 16.58 -7.97 5.35
N LYS A 152 17.70 -7.95 6.08
CA LYS A 152 17.78 -7.77 7.55
C LYS A 152 16.87 -8.69 8.37
N GLY A 153 16.79 -9.98 8.03
CA GLY A 153 15.94 -10.95 8.74
C GLY A 153 14.49 -10.99 8.27
N GLY A 154 14.19 -10.30 7.16
CA GLY A 154 12.94 -10.43 6.42
C GLY A 154 11.69 -9.92 7.16
N TYR A 155 10.56 -10.43 6.75
CA TYR A 155 9.24 -9.99 7.23
C TYR A 155 9.02 -10.14 8.73
N ARG A 156 9.51 -11.24 9.33
CA ARG A 156 9.26 -11.54 10.76
C ARG A 156 9.90 -10.53 11.68
N VAL A 157 11.15 -10.13 11.40
CA VAL A 157 11.84 -9.11 12.20
C VAL A 157 11.15 -7.76 12.08
N ALA A 158 10.82 -7.34 10.86
CA ALA A 158 10.10 -6.09 10.62
C ALA A 158 8.74 -6.05 11.33
N LEU A 159 7.97 -7.14 11.26
CA LEU A 159 6.67 -7.25 11.93
C LEU A 159 6.79 -7.27 13.46
N ALA A 160 7.84 -7.93 13.98
CA ALA A 160 8.13 -7.91 15.43
C ALA A 160 8.46 -6.48 15.91
N ASN A 161 9.24 -5.71 15.13
CA ASN A 161 9.55 -4.32 15.44
C ASN A 161 8.28 -3.45 15.47
N LEU A 162 7.43 -3.56 14.44
CA LEU A 162 6.16 -2.82 14.39
C LEU A 162 5.26 -3.15 15.58
N ARG A 163 5.14 -4.44 15.94
CA ARG A 163 4.37 -4.86 17.14
C ARG A 163 4.95 -4.28 18.42
N ARG A 164 6.27 -4.30 18.59
CA ARG A 164 6.96 -3.76 19.77
C ARG A 164 6.66 -2.28 19.97
N HIS A 165 6.56 -1.54 18.88
CA HIS A 165 6.18 -0.12 18.88
C HIS A 165 4.65 0.11 18.89
N GLY A 166 3.82 -0.95 18.91
CA GLY A 166 2.35 -0.82 18.91
C GLY A 166 1.80 -0.17 17.64
N ILE A 167 2.47 -0.39 16.49
CA ILE A 167 2.04 0.04 15.15
C ILE A 167 1.37 -1.15 14.46
N ARG A 168 0.10 -1.01 14.11
CA ARG A 168 -0.68 -2.05 13.43
C ARG A 168 -0.32 -2.15 11.96
N VAL A 169 -0.44 -3.36 11.41
CA VAL A 169 -0.11 -3.62 10.01
C VAL A 169 -1.36 -3.94 9.19
N TYR A 170 -1.51 -3.25 8.08
CA TYR A 170 -2.34 -3.65 6.95
C TYR A 170 -1.40 -4.25 5.89
N GLY A 171 -1.37 -5.59 5.78
CA GLY A 171 -0.55 -6.30 4.80
C GLY A 171 -1.27 -6.50 3.48
N THR A 172 -0.59 -6.32 2.33
CA THR A 172 -1.16 -6.65 1.02
C THR A 172 -0.35 -7.76 0.35
N PHE A 173 -1.06 -8.75 -0.20
CA PHE A 173 -0.52 -9.88 -0.95
C PHE A 173 -1.11 -9.89 -2.36
N VAL A 174 -0.28 -10.23 -3.35
CA VAL A 174 -0.65 -10.20 -4.77
C VAL A 174 -0.35 -11.55 -5.41
N PHE A 175 -1.33 -12.11 -6.10
CA PHE A 175 -1.25 -13.44 -6.73
C PHE A 175 -1.36 -13.35 -8.25
N GLY A 176 -0.72 -14.32 -8.93
CA GLY A 176 -0.74 -14.42 -10.40
C GLY A 176 0.49 -13.86 -11.08
N TYR A 177 1.54 -13.49 -10.33
CA TYR A 177 2.79 -12.98 -10.91
C TYR A 177 3.64 -14.10 -11.55
N GLY A 178 3.80 -15.20 -10.87
CA GLY A 178 4.57 -16.37 -11.32
C GLY A 178 3.69 -17.61 -11.52
N PRO A 179 4.31 -18.81 -11.58
CA PRO A 179 3.60 -20.07 -11.70
C PRO A 179 2.52 -20.25 -10.64
N TYR A 180 1.40 -20.81 -11.03
CA TYR A 180 0.29 -21.07 -10.12
C TYR A 180 0.67 -22.08 -9.04
N ARG A 181 0.40 -21.72 -7.79
CA ARG A 181 0.51 -22.59 -6.63
C ARG A 181 -0.76 -22.44 -5.78
N ALA A 182 -1.56 -23.49 -5.73
CA ALA A 182 -2.84 -23.47 -5.01
C ALA A 182 -2.67 -23.20 -3.50
N GLU A 183 -1.59 -23.71 -2.90
CA GLU A 183 -1.25 -23.57 -1.49
C GLU A 183 -0.83 -22.14 -1.10
N ALA A 184 -0.27 -21.37 -2.03
CA ALA A 184 0.27 -20.03 -1.75
C ALA A 184 -0.76 -19.07 -1.14
N PHE A 185 -2.03 -19.22 -1.48
CA PHE A 185 -3.12 -18.39 -0.95
C PHE A 185 -3.34 -18.62 0.54
N LEU A 186 -3.38 -19.88 0.96
CA LEU A 186 -3.53 -20.23 2.37
C LEU A 186 -2.24 -19.99 3.15
N GLU A 187 -1.07 -20.23 2.57
CA GLU A 187 0.23 -19.89 3.17
C GLU A 187 0.29 -18.40 3.53
N ALA A 188 -0.12 -17.51 2.61
CA ALA A 188 -0.16 -16.08 2.87
C ALA A 188 -1.18 -15.70 3.95
N ALA A 189 -2.36 -16.33 3.96
CA ALA A 189 -3.37 -16.11 4.98
C ALA A 189 -2.91 -16.56 6.37
N GLU A 190 -2.33 -17.76 6.48
CA GLU A 190 -1.79 -18.29 7.75
C GLU A 190 -0.62 -17.45 8.25
N PHE A 191 0.28 -17.02 7.36
CA PHE A 191 1.34 -16.08 7.71
C PHE A 191 0.77 -14.79 8.31
N ALA A 192 -0.19 -14.16 7.62
CA ALA A 192 -0.82 -12.93 8.10
C ALA A 192 -1.53 -13.11 9.46
N ILE A 193 -2.15 -14.29 9.70
CA ILE A 193 -2.78 -14.65 10.98
C ILE A 193 -1.72 -14.84 12.06
N HIS A 194 -0.68 -15.63 11.78
CA HIS A 194 0.40 -15.91 12.73
C HIS A 194 1.12 -14.63 13.15
N GLU A 195 1.40 -13.75 12.20
CA GLU A 195 2.04 -12.47 12.44
C GLU A 195 1.09 -11.39 12.98
N ARG A 196 -0.17 -11.74 13.28
CA ARG A 196 -1.18 -10.86 13.88
C ARG A 196 -1.38 -9.56 13.10
N MET A 197 -1.40 -9.64 11.77
CA MET A 197 -1.74 -8.46 10.96
C MET A 197 -3.16 -8.01 11.30
N TYR A 198 -3.34 -6.70 11.46
CA TYR A 198 -4.65 -6.13 11.81
C TYR A 198 -5.64 -6.25 10.65
N ILE A 199 -5.19 -5.91 9.45
CA ILE A 199 -5.91 -6.09 8.18
C ILE A 199 -4.97 -6.79 7.20
N ALA A 200 -5.53 -7.61 6.30
CA ALA A 200 -4.78 -8.15 5.16
C ALA A 200 -5.65 -8.17 3.90
N ALA A 201 -5.08 -7.75 2.78
CA ALA A 201 -5.68 -7.87 1.46
C ALA A 201 -4.98 -8.96 0.66
N PHE A 202 -5.79 -9.79 0.02
CA PHE A 202 -5.35 -10.87 -0.85
C PHE A 202 -5.94 -10.61 -2.23
N ASN A 203 -5.13 -10.03 -3.13
CA ASN A 203 -5.60 -9.54 -4.41
C ASN A 203 -4.89 -10.27 -5.55
N HIS A 204 -5.55 -10.37 -6.67
CA HIS A 204 -4.87 -10.75 -7.90
C HIS A 204 -4.05 -9.58 -8.45
N LEU A 205 -3.03 -9.90 -9.22
CA LEU A 205 -2.21 -8.94 -9.92
C LEU A 205 -3.03 -8.22 -10.99
N THR A 206 -2.78 -6.92 -11.13
CA THR A 206 -3.35 -6.10 -12.21
C THR A 206 -2.19 -5.51 -13.01
N PRO A 207 -2.05 -5.88 -14.29
CA PRO A 207 -0.99 -5.35 -15.15
C PRO A 207 -1.37 -3.94 -15.63
N PHE A 208 -0.87 -2.93 -14.96
CA PHE A 208 -1.11 -1.53 -15.35
C PHE A 208 -0.35 -1.15 -16.62
N PRO A 209 -0.97 -0.41 -17.57
CA PRO A 209 -0.33 0.05 -18.78
C PRO A 209 1.00 0.78 -18.53
N GLY A 210 1.96 0.57 -19.42
CA GLY A 210 3.28 1.18 -19.34
C GLY A 210 4.26 0.49 -18.39
N THR A 211 3.80 -0.36 -17.48
CA THR A 211 4.70 -1.11 -16.58
C THR A 211 5.49 -2.19 -17.33
N PRO A 212 6.69 -2.56 -16.84
CA PRO A 212 7.44 -3.68 -17.42
C PRO A 212 6.65 -4.98 -17.45
N LEU A 213 5.86 -5.26 -16.40
CA LEU A 213 4.95 -6.42 -16.36
C LEU A 213 3.93 -6.39 -17.50
N PHE A 214 3.25 -5.26 -17.73
CA PHE A 214 2.27 -5.13 -18.80
C PHE A 214 2.90 -5.45 -20.17
N LYS A 215 4.07 -4.83 -20.45
CA LYS A 215 4.80 -5.04 -21.68
C LYS A 215 5.21 -6.51 -21.87
N ARG A 216 5.63 -7.19 -20.80
CA ARG A 216 5.98 -8.60 -20.82
C ARG A 216 4.76 -9.46 -21.14
N LEU A 217 3.63 -9.27 -20.44
CA LEU A 217 2.40 -10.03 -20.68
C LEU A 217 1.84 -9.78 -22.08
N GLN A 218 1.96 -8.58 -22.61
CA GLN A 218 1.59 -8.24 -23.99
C GLN A 218 2.46 -9.01 -25.00
N ALA A 219 3.78 -8.98 -24.83
CA ALA A 219 4.72 -9.70 -25.71
C ALA A 219 4.55 -11.22 -25.66
N GLU A 220 4.14 -11.78 -24.52
CA GLU A 220 3.82 -13.19 -24.32
C GLU A 220 2.42 -13.58 -24.83
N GLY A 221 1.61 -12.64 -25.32
CA GLY A 221 0.22 -12.89 -25.73
C GLY A 221 -0.70 -13.34 -24.59
N ARG A 222 -0.41 -12.94 -23.37
CA ARG A 222 -1.14 -13.33 -22.17
C ARG A 222 -2.18 -12.32 -21.70
N LEU A 223 -2.24 -11.12 -22.27
CA LEU A 223 -3.34 -10.19 -22.00
C LEU A 223 -4.63 -10.75 -22.65
N LEU A 224 -5.72 -10.79 -21.89
CA LEU A 224 -7.03 -11.20 -22.39
C LEU A 224 -7.66 -10.10 -23.24
N HIS A 225 -7.36 -8.84 -22.91
CA HIS A 225 -7.78 -7.64 -23.63
C HIS A 225 -6.61 -6.68 -23.66
N GLU A 226 -6.30 -6.10 -24.82
CA GLU A 226 -5.17 -5.15 -24.95
C GLU A 226 -5.38 -3.90 -24.11
N ALA A 227 -6.62 -3.41 -24.04
CA ALA A 227 -7.02 -2.24 -23.26
C ALA A 227 -8.14 -2.63 -22.28
N TRP A 228 -7.85 -3.55 -21.35
CA TRP A 228 -8.81 -4.10 -20.40
C TRP A 228 -9.58 -3.03 -19.63
N TRP A 229 -8.97 -1.87 -19.36
CA TRP A 229 -9.60 -0.74 -18.67
C TRP A 229 -10.64 0.02 -19.52
N LEU A 230 -10.71 -0.25 -20.82
CA LEU A 230 -11.71 0.29 -21.75
C LEU A 230 -12.72 -0.78 -22.21
N ASP A 231 -12.51 -2.04 -21.84
CA ASP A 231 -13.38 -3.14 -22.25
C ASP A 231 -14.68 -3.13 -21.44
N PRO A 232 -15.84 -2.98 -22.08
CA PRO A 232 -17.14 -2.93 -21.38
C PRO A 232 -17.50 -4.27 -20.71
N HIS A 233 -16.85 -5.38 -21.08
CA HIS A 233 -17.05 -6.70 -20.49
C HIS A 233 -16.12 -6.99 -19.32
N TYR A 234 -15.09 -6.16 -19.10
CA TYR A 234 -14.20 -6.28 -17.95
C TYR A 234 -14.92 -5.78 -16.68
N LEU A 235 -15.10 -6.69 -15.75
CA LEU A 235 -15.71 -6.36 -14.47
C LEU A 235 -14.64 -6.18 -13.38
N TYR A 236 -14.96 -5.37 -12.40
CA TYR A 236 -14.11 -5.23 -11.21
C TYR A 236 -13.86 -6.62 -10.57
N ASN A 237 -12.62 -6.95 -10.29
CA ASN A 237 -12.12 -8.25 -9.84
C ASN A 237 -11.89 -9.31 -10.93
N ASP A 238 -12.11 -9.03 -12.18
CA ASP A 238 -11.66 -9.93 -13.22
C ASP A 238 -10.15 -9.86 -13.40
N LEU A 239 -9.54 -10.99 -13.71
CA LEU A 239 -8.12 -11.05 -14.04
C LEU A 239 -7.96 -10.71 -15.53
N PRO A 240 -7.29 -9.60 -15.91
CA PRO A 240 -7.22 -9.19 -17.30
C PRO A 240 -6.13 -9.90 -18.11
N PHE A 241 -5.55 -10.96 -17.57
CA PHE A 241 -4.49 -11.74 -18.22
C PHE A 241 -4.59 -13.22 -17.85
N ARG A 242 -3.95 -14.08 -18.65
CA ARG A 242 -3.80 -15.51 -18.36
C ARG A 242 -2.65 -15.73 -17.41
N PRO A 243 -2.88 -16.25 -16.20
CA PRO A 243 -1.81 -16.61 -15.28
C PRO A 243 -1.03 -17.80 -15.81
N GLU A 244 0.18 -18.01 -15.30
CA GLU A 244 1.00 -19.15 -15.68
C GLU A 244 0.52 -20.41 -14.95
N GLY A 245 0.12 -21.43 -15.72
CA GLY A 245 -0.29 -22.74 -15.18
C GLY A 245 -1.68 -22.78 -14.54
N ALA A 246 -2.53 -21.79 -14.77
CA ALA A 246 -3.91 -21.79 -14.27
C ALA A 246 -4.85 -20.93 -15.13
N GLU A 247 -6.16 -21.17 -14.96
CA GLU A 247 -7.18 -20.27 -15.49
C GLU A 247 -7.36 -19.05 -14.55
N PRO A 248 -7.80 -17.90 -15.08
CA PRO A 248 -8.03 -16.68 -14.31
C PRO A 248 -8.91 -16.88 -13.08
N ASP A 249 -9.94 -17.71 -13.19
CA ASP A 249 -10.87 -18.00 -12.09
C ASP A 249 -10.19 -18.71 -10.90
N ALA A 250 -9.18 -19.54 -11.14
CA ALA A 250 -8.44 -20.21 -10.07
C ALA A 250 -7.74 -19.19 -9.15
N ILE A 251 -7.14 -18.13 -9.71
CA ILE A 251 -6.54 -17.06 -8.94
C ILE A 251 -7.60 -16.30 -8.14
N ARG A 252 -8.73 -15.97 -8.75
CA ARG A 252 -9.85 -15.27 -8.09
C ARG A 252 -10.38 -16.08 -6.91
N GLN A 253 -10.62 -17.38 -7.09
CA GLN A 253 -11.10 -18.28 -6.03
C GLN A 253 -10.06 -18.45 -4.92
N GLY A 254 -8.78 -18.54 -5.26
CA GLY A 254 -7.68 -18.56 -4.29
C GLY A 254 -7.67 -17.29 -3.41
N CYS A 255 -7.80 -16.11 -3.99
CA CYS A 255 -7.91 -14.85 -3.26
C CYS A 255 -9.12 -14.83 -2.31
N LEU A 256 -10.29 -15.32 -2.76
CA LEU A 256 -11.49 -15.41 -1.92
C LEU A 256 -11.29 -16.40 -0.77
N THR A 257 -10.63 -17.52 -1.01
CA THR A 257 -10.30 -18.51 0.02
C THR A 257 -9.39 -17.94 1.08
N ALA A 258 -8.32 -17.22 0.69
CA ALA A 258 -7.43 -16.53 1.61
C ALA A 258 -8.17 -15.49 2.46
N ARG A 259 -9.03 -14.67 1.83
CA ARG A 259 -9.87 -13.69 2.55
C ARG A 259 -10.78 -14.36 3.56
N ARG A 260 -11.53 -15.41 3.17
CA ARG A 260 -12.42 -16.15 4.08
C ARG A 260 -11.66 -16.73 5.25
N ARG A 261 -10.46 -17.28 5.02
CA ARG A 261 -9.61 -17.84 6.08
C ARG A 261 -9.12 -16.76 7.03
N PHE A 262 -8.58 -15.65 6.52
CA PHE A 262 -8.07 -14.56 7.35
C PHE A 262 -9.16 -13.85 8.16
N TYR A 263 -10.35 -13.65 7.60
CA TYR A 263 -11.48 -12.97 8.24
C TYR A 263 -12.46 -13.92 8.95
N SER A 264 -12.12 -15.20 9.11
CA SER A 264 -12.92 -16.14 9.91
C SER A 264 -12.94 -15.72 11.38
N TRP A 265 -14.04 -16.00 12.08
CA TRP A 265 -14.20 -15.67 13.51
C TRP A 265 -13.04 -16.19 14.37
N GLY A 266 -12.61 -17.44 14.15
CA GLY A 266 -11.47 -18.02 14.87
C GLY A 266 -10.14 -17.28 14.61
N SER A 267 -9.95 -16.75 13.40
CA SER A 267 -8.78 -15.93 13.05
C SER A 267 -8.87 -14.55 13.70
N VAL A 268 -10.05 -13.92 13.69
CA VAL A 268 -10.26 -12.60 14.30
C VAL A 268 -9.99 -12.68 15.81
N ALA A 269 -10.51 -13.70 16.51
CA ALA A 269 -10.27 -13.91 17.93
C ALA A 269 -8.78 -14.13 18.27
N LYS A 270 -8.02 -14.80 17.40
CA LYS A 270 -6.57 -15.02 17.61
C LYS A 270 -5.72 -13.75 17.44
N ARG A 271 -6.21 -12.77 16.66
CA ARG A 271 -5.46 -11.55 16.30
C ARG A 271 -5.82 -10.33 17.17
N GLY A 272 -6.98 -10.34 17.82
CA GLY A 272 -7.43 -9.34 18.80
C GLY A 272 -6.91 -9.66 20.17
#